data_b22bd1c709144caf8538fe60d6e8a2f3
#
_entry.id   b22bd1c709144caf8538fe60d6e8a2f3
#
_cell.length_a   1.000
_cell.length_b   1.000
_cell.length_c   1.000
_cell.angle_alpha   90.00
_cell.angle_beta   90.00
_cell.angle_gamma   90.00
#
_symmetry.space_group_name_H-M   'P 1'
#
loop_
_entity.id
_entity.type
_entity.pdbx_description
1 polymer ?
#
loop_
_entity_poly.entity_id
_entity_poly.type
_entity_poly.pdbx_seq_one_letter_code
_entity_poly.pdbx_strand_id
1 'polypeptide(L)'
;SGKVRMMEAYNYQMSLKDDFIGDLWKKIVKNKIENQVKVLEFGNQLSFIKLKNYTLELKPHDSTNIEGSSALLYWKMIFSNSLDYFTRNKDDIRNSSLNYGYAILRSIIANSLTCKGFILHQGIHHKNQQNQFNLADDIIEPFRPFVDLEVYNMFELEGIDEENLTKDIKKRLLSIVD
;
A
#
# COMPACT_ATOMS: atom_id res chain seq x y z
N SER A 1 21.16 -25.89 1.28
CA SER A 1 21.95 -24.66 1.39
C SER A 1 21.13 -23.49 0.89
N GLY A 2 21.45 -22.27 1.32
CA GLY A 2 20.71 -21.06 0.94
C GLY A 2 20.63 -20.84 -0.58
N LYS A 3 21.68 -21.16 -1.31
CA LYS A 3 21.73 -21.06 -2.79
C LYS A 3 20.70 -21.93 -3.50
N VAL A 4 20.41 -23.12 -3.00
CA VAL A 4 19.39 -24.03 -3.58
C VAL A 4 18.00 -23.40 -3.45
N ARG A 5 17.66 -22.85 -2.26
CA ARG A 5 16.37 -22.20 -2.03
C ARG A 5 16.17 -20.95 -2.87
N MET A 6 17.23 -20.17 -3.10
CA MET A 6 17.15 -18.98 -3.97
C MET A 6 16.86 -19.38 -5.42
N MET A 7 17.48 -20.45 -5.93
CA MET A 7 17.22 -20.92 -7.29
C MET A 7 15.80 -21.50 -7.43
N GLU A 8 15.32 -22.20 -6.41
CA GLU A 8 13.94 -22.71 -6.37
C GLU A 8 12.92 -21.57 -6.41
N ALA A 9 13.12 -20.52 -5.60
CA ALA A 9 12.25 -19.34 -5.58
C ALA A 9 12.25 -18.62 -6.94
N TYR A 10 13.41 -18.45 -7.54
CA TYR A 10 13.56 -17.89 -8.90
C TYR A 10 12.76 -18.69 -9.92
N ASN A 11 13.02 -20.01 -10.00
CA ASN A 11 12.36 -20.88 -10.96
C ASN A 11 10.83 -20.88 -10.74
N TYR A 12 10.39 -20.88 -9.50
CA TYR A 12 8.96 -20.80 -9.17
C TYR A 12 8.36 -19.48 -9.64
N GLN A 13 8.99 -18.34 -9.33
CA GLN A 13 8.51 -17.02 -9.76
C GLN A 13 8.39 -16.91 -11.28
N MET A 14 9.37 -17.45 -12.01
CA MET A 14 9.39 -17.42 -13.48
C MET A 14 8.42 -18.41 -14.14
N SER A 15 7.97 -19.43 -13.39
CA SER A 15 7.02 -20.43 -13.88
C SER A 15 5.56 -20.12 -13.58
N LEU A 16 5.26 -19.02 -12.89
CA LEU A 16 3.90 -18.65 -12.54
C LEU A 16 3.05 -18.42 -13.79
N LYS A 17 1.87 -19.05 -13.83
CA LYS A 17 0.91 -18.89 -14.90
C LYS A 17 0.16 -17.57 -14.77
N ASP A 18 -0.24 -17.00 -15.89
CA ASP A 18 -0.92 -15.70 -15.95
C ASP A 18 -2.23 -15.69 -15.13
N ASP A 19 -3.04 -16.75 -15.20
CA ASP A 19 -4.27 -16.88 -14.40
C ASP A 19 -3.98 -16.80 -12.88
N PHE A 20 -2.90 -17.47 -12.43
CA PHE A 20 -2.49 -17.41 -11.04
C PHE A 20 -2.03 -16.01 -10.63
N ILE A 21 -1.28 -15.34 -11.51
CA ILE A 21 -0.83 -13.95 -11.29
C ILE A 21 -2.05 -13.02 -11.19
N GLY A 22 -3.04 -13.18 -12.08
CA GLY A 22 -4.27 -12.41 -12.05
C GLY A 22 -5.08 -12.58 -10.77
N ASP A 23 -5.22 -13.82 -10.31
CA ASP A 23 -5.90 -14.12 -9.05
C ASP A 23 -5.13 -13.61 -7.82
N LEU A 24 -3.80 -13.67 -7.87
CA LEU A 24 -2.96 -13.15 -6.80
C LEU A 24 -3.09 -11.62 -6.69
N TRP A 25 -3.05 -10.92 -7.82
CA TRP A 25 -3.27 -9.47 -7.84
C TRP A 25 -4.66 -9.10 -7.32
N LYS A 26 -5.69 -9.79 -7.76
CA LYS A 26 -7.05 -9.62 -7.24
C LYS A 26 -7.10 -9.74 -5.72
N LYS A 27 -6.41 -10.72 -5.11
CA LYS A 27 -6.35 -10.89 -3.65
C LYS A 27 -5.62 -9.73 -2.97
N ILE A 28 -4.52 -9.25 -3.55
CA ILE A 28 -3.74 -8.10 -3.05
C ILE A 28 -4.63 -6.86 -3.00
N VAL A 29 -5.31 -6.53 -4.12
CA VAL A 29 -6.19 -5.36 -4.21
C VAL A 29 -7.37 -5.49 -3.25
N LYS A 30 -7.98 -6.68 -3.17
CA LYS A 30 -9.07 -6.94 -2.22
C LYS A 30 -8.64 -6.64 -0.79
N ASN A 31 -7.52 -7.17 -0.34
CA ASN A 31 -7.00 -6.95 1.02
C ASN A 31 -6.66 -5.48 1.27
N LYS A 32 -6.12 -4.77 0.26
CA LYS A 32 -5.90 -3.33 0.33
C LYS A 32 -7.21 -2.60 0.63
N ILE A 33 -8.26 -2.84 -0.17
CA ILE A 33 -9.56 -2.19 -0.03
C ILE A 33 -10.20 -2.53 1.32
N GLU A 34 -10.15 -3.79 1.76
CA GLU A 34 -10.67 -4.21 3.06
C GLU A 34 -9.96 -3.50 4.22
N ASN A 35 -8.65 -3.30 4.13
CA ASN A 35 -7.91 -2.53 5.14
C ASN A 35 -8.20 -1.02 5.05
N GLN A 36 -8.38 -0.46 3.85
CA GLN A 36 -8.85 0.92 3.69
C GLN A 36 -10.24 1.15 4.32
N VAL A 37 -11.16 0.18 4.18
CA VAL A 37 -12.48 0.21 4.84
C VAL A 37 -12.32 0.29 6.35
N LYS A 38 -11.44 -0.54 6.96
CA LYS A 38 -11.19 -0.50 8.40
C LYS A 38 -10.65 0.85 8.88
N VAL A 39 -9.78 1.48 8.10
CA VAL A 39 -9.28 2.84 8.42
C VAL A 39 -10.41 3.86 8.43
N LEU A 40 -11.32 3.80 7.45
CA LEU A 40 -12.48 4.71 7.39
C LEU A 40 -13.50 4.42 8.50
N GLU A 41 -13.72 3.14 8.85
CA GLU A 41 -14.57 2.75 9.99
C GLU A 41 -14.00 3.32 11.30
N PHE A 42 -12.69 3.26 11.50
CA PHE A 42 -12.02 3.84 12.66
C PHE A 42 -12.23 5.37 12.73
N GLY A 43 -12.17 6.06 11.59
CA GLY A 43 -12.44 7.50 11.49
C GLY A 43 -13.92 7.89 11.51
N ASN A 44 -14.86 6.97 11.80
CA ASN A 44 -16.31 7.19 11.77
C ASN A 44 -16.86 7.71 10.45
N GLN A 45 -16.23 7.38 9.33
CA GLN A 45 -16.66 7.77 7.98
C GLN A 45 -17.77 6.84 7.47
N LEU A 46 -19.01 7.32 7.44
CA LEU A 46 -20.20 6.51 7.08
C LEU A 46 -20.24 6.03 5.61
N SER A 47 -19.44 6.62 4.75
CA SER A 47 -19.48 6.33 3.30
C SER A 47 -18.63 5.13 2.85
N PHE A 48 -18.03 4.37 3.78
CA PHE A 48 -17.18 3.21 3.47
C PHE A 48 -17.93 2.06 2.75
N ILE A 49 -19.26 2.03 2.81
CA ILE A 49 -20.08 0.99 2.16
C ILE A 49 -19.80 0.95 0.66
N LYS A 50 -19.69 2.11 0.00
CA LYS A 50 -19.38 2.17 -1.44
C LYS A 50 -17.99 1.61 -1.72
N LEU A 51 -17.00 1.91 -0.86
CA LEU A 51 -15.65 1.37 -0.98
C LEU A 51 -15.65 -0.15 -0.81
N LYS A 52 -16.40 -0.67 0.17
CA LYS A 52 -16.56 -2.11 0.39
C LYS A 52 -17.16 -2.82 -0.81
N ASN A 53 -18.12 -2.21 -1.50
CA ASN A 53 -18.76 -2.81 -2.68
C ASN A 53 -17.78 -3.05 -3.83
N TYR A 54 -16.73 -2.24 -3.98
CA TYR A 54 -15.67 -2.48 -4.96
C TYR A 54 -15.01 -3.86 -4.82
N THR A 55 -14.96 -4.43 -3.62
CA THR A 55 -14.40 -5.78 -3.43
C THR A 55 -15.19 -6.87 -4.13
N LEU A 56 -16.49 -6.65 -4.37
CA LEU A 56 -17.39 -7.58 -5.08
C LEU A 56 -17.23 -7.52 -6.61
N GLU A 57 -16.71 -6.39 -7.11
CA GLU A 57 -16.53 -6.14 -8.55
C GLU A 57 -15.15 -6.55 -9.07
N LEU A 58 -14.22 -6.90 -8.16
CA LEU A 58 -12.85 -7.27 -8.51
C LEU A 58 -12.78 -8.51 -9.39
N LYS A 59 -12.10 -8.37 -10.53
CA LYS A 59 -11.79 -9.45 -11.46
C LYS A 59 -10.28 -9.78 -11.40
N PRO A 60 -9.86 -10.96 -11.91
CA PRO A 60 -8.44 -11.26 -12.09
C PRO A 60 -7.73 -10.12 -12.85
N HIS A 61 -6.46 -9.87 -12.51
CA HIS A 61 -5.65 -8.75 -13.03
C HIS A 61 -6.23 -7.35 -12.77
N ASP A 62 -7.31 -7.23 -11.99
CA ASP A 62 -8.04 -5.95 -11.82
C ASP A 62 -8.37 -5.28 -13.17
N SER A 63 -8.88 -6.09 -14.11
CA SER A 63 -9.11 -5.65 -15.52
C SER A 63 -10.08 -4.47 -15.66
N THR A 64 -10.80 -4.12 -14.60
CA THR A 64 -11.74 -2.99 -14.54
C THR A 64 -11.18 -1.78 -13.78
N ASN A 65 -9.91 -1.83 -13.35
CA ASN A 65 -9.23 -0.78 -12.58
C ASN A 65 -9.98 -0.37 -11.30
N ILE A 66 -10.41 -1.37 -10.55
CA ILE A 66 -11.07 -1.15 -9.25
C ILE A 66 -10.09 -0.57 -8.24
N GLU A 67 -8.82 -0.96 -8.32
CA GLU A 67 -7.76 -0.41 -7.47
C GLU A 67 -7.68 1.11 -7.57
N GLY A 68 -7.59 1.65 -8.79
CA GLY A 68 -7.55 3.08 -9.04
C GLY A 68 -8.85 3.79 -8.61
N SER A 69 -10.01 3.19 -8.91
CA SER A 69 -11.32 3.74 -8.55
C SER A 69 -11.53 3.79 -7.03
N SER A 70 -11.13 2.74 -6.33
CA SER A 70 -11.20 2.67 -4.87
C SER A 70 -10.24 3.67 -4.21
N ALA A 71 -9.02 3.81 -4.74
CA ALA A 71 -8.04 4.77 -4.24
C ALA A 71 -8.55 6.21 -4.35
N LEU A 72 -9.15 6.59 -5.49
CA LEU A 72 -9.73 7.93 -5.66
C LEU A 72 -10.84 8.21 -4.63
N LEU A 73 -11.69 7.23 -4.36
CA LEU A 73 -12.76 7.39 -3.37
C LEU A 73 -12.18 7.46 -1.95
N TYR A 74 -11.26 6.56 -1.61
CA TYR A 74 -10.61 6.50 -0.30
C TYR A 74 -9.91 7.80 0.08
N TRP A 75 -9.10 8.37 -0.82
CA TRP A 75 -8.39 9.62 -0.56
C TRP A 75 -9.29 10.83 -0.38
N LYS A 76 -10.48 10.83 -0.99
CA LYS A 76 -11.49 11.87 -0.75
C LYS A 76 -12.14 11.77 0.63
N MET A 77 -12.07 10.59 1.26
CA MET A 77 -12.78 10.32 2.51
C MET A 77 -11.87 10.41 3.73
N ILE A 78 -10.65 9.87 3.68
CA ILE A 78 -9.78 9.72 4.84
C ILE A 78 -9.42 11.06 5.50
N PHE A 79 -9.18 12.12 4.73
CA PHE A 79 -8.85 13.46 5.22
C PHE A 79 -9.98 14.47 4.95
N SER A 80 -11.24 14.02 4.94
CA SER A 80 -12.38 14.88 4.62
C SER A 80 -12.69 15.94 5.68
N ASN A 81 -12.21 15.77 6.90
CA ASN A 81 -12.41 16.71 8.00
C ASN A 81 -11.38 17.84 8.03
N SER A 82 -10.30 17.76 7.26
CA SER A 82 -9.32 18.83 7.18
C SER A 82 -9.90 20.04 6.44
N LEU A 83 -9.59 21.24 6.93
CA LEU A 83 -9.98 22.51 6.32
C LEU A 83 -9.42 22.66 4.90
N ASP A 84 -8.25 22.05 4.65
CA ASP A 84 -7.60 22.00 3.34
C ASP A 84 -7.95 20.72 2.59
N TYR A 85 -8.40 20.87 1.35
CA TYR A 85 -8.68 19.74 0.49
C TYR A 85 -7.41 18.91 0.24
N PHE A 86 -7.40 17.67 0.77
CA PHE A 86 -6.28 16.76 0.59
C PHE A 86 -6.27 16.15 -0.81
N THR A 87 -5.11 16.17 -1.46
CA THR A 87 -4.83 15.40 -2.68
C THR A 87 -3.50 14.67 -2.57
N ARG A 88 -3.44 13.44 -3.08
CA ARG A 88 -2.27 12.57 -2.96
C ARG A 88 -1.00 13.10 -3.65
N ASN A 89 -1.13 14.04 -4.56
CA ASN A 89 -0.03 14.61 -5.36
C ASN A 89 0.41 16.02 -4.89
N LYS A 90 -0.18 16.53 -3.81
CA LYS A 90 0.17 17.83 -3.26
C LYS A 90 1.45 17.73 -2.45
N ASP A 91 2.30 18.75 -2.50
CA ASP A 91 3.48 18.85 -1.64
C ASP A 91 3.03 19.39 -0.27
N ASP A 92 2.76 18.47 0.64
CA ASP A 92 2.40 18.75 2.03
C ASP A 92 2.97 17.69 2.97
N ILE A 93 2.94 17.98 4.27
CA ILE A 93 3.51 17.12 5.30
C ILE A 93 2.84 15.76 5.40
N ARG A 94 1.51 15.66 5.14
CA ARG A 94 0.78 14.39 5.16
C ARG A 94 1.28 13.49 4.03
N ASN A 95 1.42 14.03 2.81
CA ASN A 95 1.97 13.29 1.68
C ASN A 95 3.43 12.87 1.90
N SER A 96 4.24 13.75 2.50
CA SER A 96 5.62 13.44 2.87
C SER A 96 5.68 12.32 3.91
N SER A 97 4.80 12.33 4.91
CA SER A 97 4.67 11.29 5.94
C SER A 97 4.23 9.95 5.34
N LEU A 98 3.21 9.96 4.47
CA LEU A 98 2.75 8.76 3.74
C LEU A 98 3.87 8.16 2.90
N ASN A 99 4.58 9.00 2.13
CA ASN A 99 5.70 8.54 1.29
C ASN A 99 6.82 7.93 2.11
N TYR A 100 7.15 8.54 3.25
CA TYR A 100 8.17 8.03 4.16
C TYR A 100 7.77 6.66 4.75
N GLY A 101 6.54 6.53 5.26
CA GLY A 101 6.02 5.27 5.79
C GLY A 101 5.98 4.16 4.72
N TYR A 102 5.56 4.47 3.50
CA TYR A 102 5.58 3.50 2.40
C TYR A 102 7.00 3.09 2.00
N ALA A 103 7.98 4.00 2.08
CA ALA A 103 9.38 3.66 1.84
C ALA A 103 9.94 2.70 2.90
N ILE A 104 9.52 2.83 4.16
CA ILE A 104 9.85 1.88 5.24
C ILE A 104 9.28 0.50 4.90
N LEU A 105 7.97 0.40 4.61
CA LEU A 105 7.31 -0.86 4.24
C LEU A 105 8.01 -1.52 3.05
N ARG A 106 8.27 -0.72 1.99
CA ARG A 106 8.98 -1.20 0.79
C ARG A 106 10.33 -1.80 1.15
N SER A 107 11.12 -1.12 1.98
CA SER A 107 12.46 -1.57 2.36
C SER A 107 12.43 -2.90 3.10
N ILE A 108 11.50 -3.08 4.03
CA ILE A 108 11.35 -4.31 4.82
C ILE A 108 10.90 -5.47 3.93
N ILE A 109 9.88 -5.24 3.10
CA ILE A 109 9.36 -6.26 2.18
C ILE A 109 10.42 -6.63 1.13
N ALA A 110 11.10 -5.63 0.54
CA ALA A 110 12.16 -5.88 -0.43
C ALA A 110 13.30 -6.73 0.16
N ASN A 111 13.75 -6.41 1.37
CA ASN A 111 14.75 -7.20 2.07
C ASN A 111 14.26 -8.65 2.32
N SER A 112 13.04 -8.80 2.81
CA SER A 112 12.45 -10.12 3.08
C SER A 112 12.34 -10.98 1.80
N LEU A 113 11.90 -10.38 0.69
CA LEU A 113 11.79 -11.06 -0.60
C LEU A 113 13.16 -11.45 -1.16
N THR A 114 14.14 -10.54 -1.08
CA THR A 114 15.51 -10.80 -1.54
C THR A 114 16.16 -11.93 -0.73
N CYS A 115 16.01 -11.94 0.59
CA CYS A 115 16.51 -13.03 1.45
C CYS A 115 15.89 -14.38 1.10
N LYS A 116 14.70 -14.42 0.53
CA LYS A 116 14.01 -15.63 0.05
C LYS A 116 14.34 -15.99 -1.40
N GLY A 117 15.09 -15.15 -2.11
CA GLY A 117 15.54 -15.41 -3.48
C GLY A 117 14.58 -14.91 -4.58
N PHE A 118 13.59 -14.07 -4.25
CA PHE A 118 12.71 -13.48 -5.24
C PHE A 118 13.39 -12.32 -5.99
N ILE A 119 13.02 -12.16 -7.25
CA ILE A 119 13.47 -11.07 -8.12
C ILE A 119 12.53 -9.87 -7.93
N LEU A 120 13.04 -8.77 -7.39
CA LEU A 120 12.23 -7.60 -7.04
C LEU A 120 11.68 -6.85 -8.24
N HIS A 121 12.40 -6.77 -9.36
CA HIS A 121 11.92 -6.06 -10.54
C HIS A 121 10.79 -6.80 -11.28
N GLN A 122 10.63 -8.11 -11.03
CA GLN A 122 9.57 -8.93 -11.59
C GLN A 122 8.32 -8.83 -10.72
N GLY A 123 7.51 -7.81 -10.95
CA GLY A 123 6.25 -7.59 -10.22
C GLY A 123 5.14 -8.55 -10.65
N ILE A 124 4.11 -8.61 -9.83
CA ILE A 124 2.84 -9.31 -10.08
C ILE A 124 2.00 -8.48 -11.07
N HIS A 125 1.87 -7.19 -10.80
CA HIS A 125 1.11 -6.23 -11.60
C HIS A 125 1.99 -5.12 -12.18
N HIS A 126 2.80 -4.47 -11.36
CA HIS A 126 3.70 -3.41 -11.81
C HIS A 126 4.82 -3.98 -12.69
N LYS A 127 5.01 -3.40 -13.87
CA LYS A 127 5.98 -3.83 -14.89
C LYS A 127 6.83 -2.66 -15.40
N ASN A 128 7.06 -1.66 -14.56
CA ASN A 128 7.92 -0.53 -14.93
C ASN A 128 9.37 -0.99 -14.98
N GLN A 129 9.98 -0.91 -16.18
CA GLN A 129 11.36 -1.36 -16.43
C GLN A 129 12.40 -0.56 -15.62
N GLN A 130 12.10 0.69 -15.25
CA GLN A 130 13.01 1.53 -14.47
C GLN A 130 12.85 1.30 -12.95
N ASN A 131 11.80 0.60 -12.51
CA ASN A 131 11.55 0.32 -11.10
C ASN A 131 12.15 -1.03 -10.70
N GLN A 132 13.17 -0.99 -9.85
CA GLN A 132 13.80 -2.20 -9.32
C GLN A 132 12.97 -2.92 -8.25
N PHE A 133 11.88 -2.31 -7.77
CA PHE A 133 11.08 -2.77 -6.63
C PHE A 133 9.64 -3.13 -6.99
N ASN A 134 9.33 -3.41 -8.26
CA ASN A 134 7.97 -3.72 -8.72
C ASN A 134 7.26 -4.75 -7.83
N LEU A 135 7.93 -5.86 -7.47
CA LEU A 135 7.34 -6.90 -6.63
C LEU A 135 7.09 -6.42 -5.20
N ALA A 136 8.03 -5.66 -4.63
CA ALA A 136 7.85 -5.11 -3.30
C ALA A 136 6.70 -4.09 -3.28
N ASP A 137 6.58 -3.26 -4.33
CA ASP A 137 5.49 -2.29 -4.47
C ASP A 137 4.12 -2.98 -4.59
N ASP A 138 4.05 -4.12 -5.29
CA ASP A 138 2.83 -4.93 -5.34
C ASP A 138 2.47 -5.52 -3.97
N ILE A 139 3.43 -6.06 -3.25
CA ILE A 139 3.21 -6.75 -1.98
C ILE A 139 2.90 -5.77 -0.84
N ILE A 140 3.38 -4.53 -0.86
CA ILE A 140 3.05 -3.55 0.18
C ILE A 140 1.62 -3.01 0.10
N GLU A 141 0.92 -3.16 -1.02
CA GLU A 141 -0.41 -2.56 -1.22
C GLU A 141 -1.40 -2.84 -0.07
N PRO A 142 -1.55 -4.07 0.45
CA PRO A 142 -2.43 -4.33 1.59
C PRO A 142 -1.96 -3.70 2.91
N PHE A 143 -0.68 -3.34 3.01
CA PHE A 143 -0.09 -2.78 4.22
C PHE A 143 -0.09 -1.24 4.23
N ARG A 144 -0.24 -0.59 3.07
CA ARG A 144 -0.30 0.87 2.99
C ARG A 144 -1.34 1.49 3.94
N PRO A 145 -2.56 0.93 4.10
CA PRO A 145 -3.56 1.49 5.01
C PRO A 145 -3.13 1.59 6.48
N PHE A 146 -2.15 0.80 6.94
CA PHE A 146 -1.62 0.95 8.30
C PHE A 146 -0.81 2.25 8.45
N VAL A 147 -0.05 2.62 7.42
CA VAL A 147 0.63 3.93 7.37
C VAL A 147 -0.40 5.04 7.28
N ASP A 148 -1.44 4.87 6.45
CA ASP A 148 -2.50 5.86 6.27
C ASP A 148 -3.20 6.15 7.60
N LEU A 149 -3.50 5.10 8.39
CA LEU A 149 -4.11 5.22 9.71
C LEU A 149 -3.21 6.01 10.67
N GLU A 150 -1.91 5.73 10.69
CA GLU A 150 -0.99 6.45 11.57
C GLU A 150 -0.87 7.93 11.17
N VAL A 151 -0.80 8.22 9.87
CA VAL A 151 -0.80 9.60 9.38
C VAL A 151 -2.12 10.30 9.71
N TYR A 152 -3.25 9.60 9.56
CA TYR A 152 -4.56 10.11 9.98
C TYR A 152 -4.59 10.44 11.49
N ASN A 153 -4.11 9.53 12.34
CA ASN A 153 -4.04 9.76 13.79
C ASN A 153 -3.22 11.00 14.12
N MET A 154 -2.02 11.13 13.54
CA MET A 154 -1.14 12.26 13.80
C MET A 154 -1.77 13.62 13.42
N PHE A 155 -2.33 13.72 12.24
CA PHE A 155 -2.74 15.03 11.69
C PHE A 155 -4.21 15.35 11.94
N GLU A 156 -5.12 14.37 11.93
CA GLU A 156 -6.56 14.61 12.07
C GLU A 156 -7.07 14.43 13.52
N LEU A 157 -6.50 13.51 14.29
CA LEU A 157 -6.95 13.27 15.67
C LEU A 157 -6.11 14.02 16.71
N GLU A 158 -4.80 14.00 16.57
CA GLU A 158 -3.88 14.65 17.53
C GLU A 158 -3.59 16.11 17.16
N GLY A 159 -3.89 16.50 15.90
CA GLY A 159 -3.72 17.87 15.45
C GLY A 159 -2.27 18.32 15.38
N ILE A 160 -1.34 17.41 14.98
CA ILE A 160 0.06 17.77 14.80
C ILE A 160 0.17 18.85 13.71
N ASP A 161 0.66 20.01 14.07
CA ASP A 161 0.86 21.17 13.21
C ASP A 161 2.35 21.34 12.90
N GLU A 162 2.85 20.56 11.94
CA GLU A 162 4.24 20.55 11.51
C GLU A 162 4.29 20.73 9.98
N GLU A 163 5.23 21.55 9.52
CA GLU A 163 5.44 21.75 8.07
C GLU A 163 6.40 20.74 7.45
N ASN A 164 7.23 20.09 8.26
CA ASN A 164 8.28 19.19 7.81
C ASN A 164 8.32 17.88 8.57
N LEU A 165 8.92 16.84 7.98
CA LEU A 165 9.14 15.53 8.59
C LEU A 165 10.13 15.63 9.77
N THR A 166 9.61 15.81 10.98
CA THR A 166 10.40 15.85 12.21
C THR A 166 10.91 14.47 12.62
N LYS A 167 11.82 14.43 13.59
CA LYS A 167 12.32 13.16 14.15
C LYS A 167 11.21 12.36 14.83
N ASP A 168 10.26 13.02 15.46
CA ASP A 168 9.17 12.35 16.18
C ASP A 168 8.17 11.73 15.21
N ILE A 169 7.79 12.42 14.14
CA ILE A 169 6.99 11.86 13.04
C ILE A 169 7.67 10.63 12.44
N LYS A 170 8.96 10.72 12.12
CA LYS A 170 9.73 9.60 11.58
C LYS A 170 9.79 8.41 12.55
N LYS A 171 9.97 8.65 13.84
CA LYS A 171 9.99 7.60 14.88
C LYS A 171 8.63 6.89 14.97
N ARG A 172 7.53 7.64 14.94
CA ARG A 172 6.18 7.06 14.94
C ARG A 172 5.93 6.19 13.71
N LEU A 173 6.31 6.66 12.53
CA LEU A 173 6.17 5.88 11.30
C LEU A 173 7.05 4.62 11.29
N LEU A 174 8.21 4.65 11.93
CA LEU A 174 9.04 3.46 12.11
C LEU A 174 8.39 2.43 13.05
N SER A 175 7.68 2.86 14.10
CA SER A 175 7.04 1.94 15.05
C SER A 175 5.84 1.17 14.48
N ILE A 176 5.38 1.47 13.27
CA ILE A 176 4.33 0.69 12.58
C ILE A 176 4.78 -0.75 12.30
N VAL A 177 6.08 -0.99 12.23
CA VAL A 177 6.68 -2.27 11.82
C VAL A 177 7.37 -3.02 12.97
N ASP A 178 7.32 -2.48 14.17
CA ASP A 178 7.78 -3.13 15.41
C ASP A 178 6.67 -4.04 15.97
#